data_a1587733f98a7230a555048606e3ed33
#
_entry.id   a1587733f98a7230a555048606e3ed33
#
_cell.length_a   1.000
_cell.length_b   1.000
_cell.length_c   1.000
_cell.angle_alpha   90.00
_cell.angle_beta   90.00
_cell.angle_gamma   90.00
#
_symmetry.space_group_name_H-M   'P 1'
#
loop_
_entity.id
_entity.type
_entity.pdbx_description
1 polymer ?
#
loop_
_entity_poly.entity_id
_entity_poly.type
_entity_poly.pdbx_seq_one_letter_code
_entity_poly.pdbx_strand_id
1 'polypeptide(L)'
;MVILKKKRKNFSQNTVLRNNVKKIGSVGKPFDICFLPTQLKIAKEFAKECDQMDLVLNHCGVPPIASGEIDEWSKDIKSLSELPNVTCKLSGLMAYCAPGTSSYETIKPYVDHSLECFGPDRMVWGSDYPVVNAGKGIQEWIKVTHTILGNLSDDEAKKIASFNAERIYKI
;
A
#
# COMPACT_ATOMS: atom_id res chain seq x y z
N MET A 1 2.87 -3.82 12.13
CA MET A 1 3.11 -2.59 11.33
C MET A 1 4.24 -1.79 11.98
N VAL A 2 5.36 -1.58 11.30
CA VAL A 2 6.48 -0.78 11.84
C VAL A 2 6.39 0.61 11.22
N ILE A 3 5.82 1.57 11.94
CA ILE A 3 5.82 2.99 11.53
C ILE A 3 7.18 3.58 11.90
N LEU A 4 7.99 3.87 10.91
CA LEU A 4 9.31 4.47 11.11
C LEU A 4 9.17 5.97 11.34
N LYS A 5 9.08 6.40 12.61
CA LYS A 5 9.11 7.82 12.99
C LYS A 5 10.42 8.49 12.52
N LYS A 6 10.35 9.79 12.22
CA LYS A 6 11.40 10.67 11.66
C LYS A 6 12.84 10.47 12.25
N LYS A 7 12.97 9.99 13.49
CA LYS A 7 14.27 9.73 14.16
C LYS A 7 14.94 8.38 13.78
N ARG A 8 14.25 7.50 13.02
CA ARG A 8 14.75 6.18 12.61
C ARG A 8 14.79 6.02 11.09
N LYS A 9 15.21 7.07 10.36
CA LYS A 9 15.28 7.05 8.88
C LYS A 9 15.99 5.81 8.30
N ASN A 10 16.93 5.24 9.02
CA ASN A 10 17.77 4.14 8.56
C ASN A 10 17.39 2.77 9.15
N PHE A 11 16.25 2.64 9.86
CA PHE A 11 15.90 1.36 10.49
C PHE A 11 15.69 0.25 9.46
N SER A 12 15.02 0.54 8.35
CA SER A 12 14.83 -0.41 7.24
C SER A 12 16.12 -0.76 6.48
N GLN A 13 17.20 0.02 6.66
CA GLN A 13 18.51 -0.25 6.11
C GLN A 13 19.38 -1.11 7.07
N ASN A 14 18.86 -1.41 8.27
CA ASN A 14 19.55 -2.24 9.24
C ASN A 14 19.63 -3.70 8.77
N THR A 15 20.82 -4.24 8.64
CA THR A 15 21.08 -5.60 8.16
C THR A 15 20.37 -6.67 9.00
N VAL A 16 20.30 -6.48 10.33
CA VAL A 16 19.61 -7.44 11.21
C VAL A 16 18.12 -7.48 10.90
N LEU A 17 17.48 -6.31 10.70
CA LEU A 17 16.08 -6.27 10.29
C LEU A 17 15.86 -7.00 8.96
N ARG A 18 16.66 -6.69 7.94
CA ARG A 18 16.54 -7.31 6.61
C ARG A 18 16.73 -8.83 6.68
N ASN A 19 17.73 -9.29 7.44
CA ASN A 19 17.93 -10.72 7.65
C ASN A 19 16.76 -11.40 8.38
N ASN A 20 16.15 -10.74 9.35
CA ASN A 20 14.96 -11.26 10.04
C ASN A 20 13.75 -11.31 9.11
N VAL A 21 13.57 -10.29 8.26
CA VAL A 21 12.49 -10.29 7.24
C VAL A 21 12.71 -11.43 6.24
N LYS A 22 13.93 -11.64 5.75
CA LYS A 22 14.25 -12.79 4.87
C LYS A 22 13.95 -14.14 5.54
N LYS A 23 14.15 -14.26 6.86
CA LYS A 23 13.77 -15.49 7.61
C LYS A 23 12.24 -15.68 7.64
N ILE A 24 11.47 -14.60 7.74
CA ILE A 24 10.00 -14.67 7.62
C ILE A 24 9.62 -15.19 6.23
N GLY A 25 10.25 -14.66 5.19
CA GLY A 25 10.04 -15.11 3.82
C GLY A 25 10.41 -16.60 3.60
N SER A 26 11.51 -17.08 4.22
CA SER A 26 11.93 -18.47 4.06
C SER A 26 10.96 -19.51 4.62
N VAL A 27 10.04 -19.09 5.50
CA VAL A 27 8.92 -19.93 5.97
C VAL A 27 7.62 -19.65 5.20
N GLY A 28 7.72 -18.97 4.04
CA GLY A 28 6.63 -18.74 3.12
C GLY A 28 5.60 -17.71 3.61
N LYS A 29 5.97 -16.81 4.53
CA LYS A 29 5.08 -15.74 5.01
C LYS A 29 5.40 -14.42 4.33
N PRO A 30 4.38 -13.62 3.93
CA PRO A 30 4.57 -12.28 3.43
C PRO A 30 4.97 -11.32 4.54
N PHE A 31 5.45 -10.14 4.15
CA PHE A 31 5.79 -9.09 5.10
C PHE A 31 5.21 -7.74 4.65
N ASP A 32 4.39 -7.13 5.51
CA ASP A 32 3.81 -5.82 5.27
C ASP A 32 4.84 -4.73 5.55
N ILE A 33 5.07 -3.88 4.55
CA ILE A 33 5.96 -2.73 4.63
C ILE A 33 5.16 -1.43 4.62
N CYS A 34 5.53 -0.49 5.50
CA CYS A 34 4.92 0.83 5.56
C CYS A 34 6.02 1.89 5.52
N PHE A 35 6.07 2.62 4.42
CA PHE A 35 7.05 3.67 4.17
C PHE A 35 6.34 4.99 3.90
N LEU A 36 6.91 6.09 4.39
CA LEU A 36 6.45 7.44 4.02
C LEU A 36 6.83 7.75 2.56
N PRO A 37 6.17 8.71 1.90
CA PRO A 37 6.45 9.07 0.51
C PRO A 37 7.94 9.35 0.27
N THR A 38 8.58 10.09 1.18
CA THR A 38 10.02 10.42 1.12
C THR A 38 10.96 9.23 1.32
N GLN A 39 10.40 8.04 1.61
CA GLN A 39 11.16 6.82 1.89
C GLN A 39 10.93 5.73 0.83
N LEU A 40 10.13 5.97 -0.21
CA LEU A 40 9.78 4.95 -1.21
C LEU A 40 11.00 4.46 -1.99
N LYS A 41 12.01 5.29 -2.20
CA LYS A 41 13.31 4.86 -2.78
C LYS A 41 14.01 3.83 -1.90
N ILE A 42 13.96 4.02 -0.57
CA ILE A 42 14.49 3.03 0.39
C ILE A 42 13.63 1.76 0.39
N ALA A 43 12.30 1.90 0.22
CA ALA A 43 11.40 0.76 0.08
C ALA A 43 11.75 -0.09 -1.15
N LYS A 44 12.10 0.54 -2.29
CA LYS A 44 12.56 -0.17 -3.51
C LYS A 44 13.85 -0.95 -3.26
N GLU A 45 14.83 -0.34 -2.60
CA GLU A 45 16.08 -1.03 -2.21
C GLU A 45 15.79 -2.22 -1.28
N PHE A 46 14.93 -2.02 -0.29
CA PHE A 46 14.51 -3.07 0.63
C PHE A 46 13.83 -4.23 -0.12
N ALA A 47 12.92 -3.93 -1.04
CA ALA A 47 12.20 -4.93 -1.81
C ALA A 47 13.11 -5.73 -2.75
N LYS A 48 14.12 -5.08 -3.36
CA LYS A 48 15.14 -5.78 -4.16
C LYS A 48 15.99 -6.75 -3.33
N GLU A 49 16.34 -6.39 -2.11
CA GLU A 49 17.13 -7.27 -1.25
C GLU A 49 16.30 -8.42 -0.64
N CYS A 50 14.97 -8.27 -0.60
CA CYS A 50 14.03 -9.28 -0.11
C CYS A 50 13.21 -9.89 -1.27
N ASP A 51 13.83 -10.10 -2.43
CA ASP A 51 13.19 -10.52 -3.68
C ASP A 51 12.58 -11.92 -3.66
N GLN A 52 12.97 -12.77 -2.71
CA GLN A 52 12.50 -14.15 -2.56
C GLN A 52 11.23 -14.29 -1.71
N MET A 53 10.55 -13.17 -1.43
CA MET A 53 9.34 -13.18 -0.60
C MET A 53 8.33 -12.13 -1.05
N ASP A 54 7.06 -12.37 -0.73
CA ASP A 54 6.00 -11.40 -0.97
C ASP A 54 6.08 -10.24 0.02
N LEU A 55 6.14 -9.03 -0.51
CA LEU A 55 6.07 -7.79 0.26
C LEU A 55 4.76 -7.07 -0.06
N VAL A 56 4.06 -6.61 0.98
CA VAL A 56 2.83 -5.85 0.82
C VAL A 56 3.07 -4.41 1.23
N LEU A 57 3.07 -3.50 0.25
CA LEU A 57 3.20 -2.06 0.47
C LEU A 57 1.90 -1.49 1.02
N ASN A 58 1.87 -1.16 2.30
CA ASN A 58 0.69 -0.61 2.95
C ASN A 58 0.32 0.77 2.41
N HIS A 59 -0.99 1.02 2.31
CA HIS A 59 -1.60 2.34 2.12
C HIS A 59 -1.13 3.03 0.84
N CYS A 60 -0.92 2.28 -0.26
CA CYS A 60 -0.40 2.80 -1.53
C CYS A 60 0.89 3.63 -1.34
N GLY A 61 1.75 3.28 -0.37
CA GLY A 61 2.97 4.03 -0.06
C GLY A 61 2.71 5.39 0.58
N VAL A 62 1.60 5.54 1.31
CA VAL A 62 1.24 6.75 2.08
C VAL A 62 1.28 8.03 1.22
N PRO A 63 0.47 8.13 0.17
CA PRO A 63 0.50 9.29 -0.74
C PRO A 63 0.25 10.61 0.00
N PRO A 64 0.88 11.72 -0.43
CA PRO A 64 0.76 13.03 0.23
C PRO A 64 -0.54 13.74 -0.17
N ILE A 65 -1.70 13.12 0.08
CA ILE A 65 -3.03 13.57 -0.39
C ILE A 65 -3.37 14.96 0.15
N ALA A 66 -3.06 15.23 1.42
CA ALA A 66 -3.39 16.52 2.04
C ALA A 66 -2.70 17.72 1.39
N SER A 67 -1.51 17.54 0.80
CA SER A 67 -0.80 18.60 0.06
C SER A 67 -1.11 18.61 -1.43
N GLY A 68 -1.66 17.54 -1.98
CA GLY A 68 -1.90 17.38 -3.41
C GLY A 68 -0.65 17.13 -4.25
N GLU A 69 0.52 16.96 -3.63
CA GLU A 69 1.81 16.69 -4.31
C GLU A 69 1.88 15.25 -4.78
N ILE A 70 1.57 14.99 -6.05
CA ILE A 70 1.51 13.64 -6.60
C ILE A 70 2.79 13.20 -7.32
N ASP A 71 3.58 14.12 -7.88
CA ASP A 71 4.61 13.85 -8.90
C ASP A 71 5.74 12.91 -8.42
N GLU A 72 6.34 13.20 -7.28
CA GLU A 72 7.44 12.35 -6.77
C GLU A 72 6.92 11.01 -6.26
N TRP A 73 5.79 11.01 -5.58
CA TRP A 73 5.15 9.79 -5.12
C TRP A 73 4.78 8.88 -6.30
N SER A 74 4.21 9.40 -7.38
CA SER A 74 3.80 8.61 -8.54
C SER A 74 4.99 7.96 -9.24
N LYS A 75 6.10 8.66 -9.40
CA LYS A 75 7.35 8.10 -9.95
C LYS A 75 7.89 6.95 -9.09
N ASP A 76 7.90 7.14 -7.77
CA ASP A 76 8.42 6.14 -6.86
C ASP A 76 7.50 4.92 -6.77
N ILE A 77 6.16 5.09 -6.81
CA ILE A 77 5.18 3.99 -6.90
C ILE A 77 5.36 3.20 -8.18
N LYS A 78 5.46 3.87 -9.33
CA LYS A 78 5.74 3.21 -10.62
C LYS A 78 7.04 2.39 -10.54
N SER A 79 8.08 2.98 -9.97
CA SER A 79 9.37 2.32 -9.80
C SER A 79 9.31 1.09 -8.87
N LEU A 80 8.47 1.11 -7.81
CA LEU A 80 8.24 -0.04 -6.92
C LEU A 80 7.42 -1.13 -7.61
N SER A 81 6.45 -0.77 -8.43
CA SER A 81 5.59 -1.73 -9.15
C SER A 81 6.34 -2.58 -10.18
N GLU A 82 7.53 -2.14 -10.62
CA GLU A 82 8.43 -2.94 -11.48
C GLU A 82 8.95 -4.20 -10.79
N LEU A 83 8.89 -4.27 -9.46
CA LEU A 83 9.35 -5.41 -8.69
C LEU A 83 8.21 -6.42 -8.52
N PRO A 84 8.37 -7.66 -9.03
CA PRO A 84 7.28 -8.65 -9.05
C PRO A 84 6.85 -9.14 -7.66
N ASN A 85 7.74 -9.03 -6.69
CA ASN A 85 7.50 -9.43 -5.30
C ASN A 85 6.78 -8.35 -4.46
N VAL A 86 6.38 -7.23 -5.06
CA VAL A 86 5.65 -6.16 -4.36
C VAL A 86 4.20 -6.12 -4.77
N THR A 87 3.31 -6.23 -3.79
CA THR A 87 1.86 -6.00 -3.90
C THR A 87 1.51 -4.71 -3.18
N CYS A 88 0.54 -3.96 -3.69
CA CYS A 88 0.08 -2.70 -3.12
C CYS A 88 -1.20 -2.90 -2.32
N LYS A 89 -1.28 -2.35 -1.11
CA LYS A 89 -2.51 -2.39 -0.30
C LYS A 89 -3.32 -1.12 -0.47
N LEU A 90 -4.51 -1.26 -1.04
CA LEU A 90 -5.53 -0.22 -1.14
C LEU A 90 -6.19 -0.03 0.22
N SER A 91 -5.65 0.86 1.03
CA SER A 91 -6.11 1.14 2.40
C SER A 91 -5.61 2.50 2.88
N GLY A 92 -6.20 3.04 3.92
CA GLY A 92 -5.70 4.22 4.64
C GLY A 92 -5.84 5.57 3.94
N LEU A 93 -6.16 5.62 2.66
CA LEU A 93 -6.11 6.86 1.83
C LEU A 93 -6.99 7.97 2.40
N MET A 94 -8.18 7.64 2.88
CA MET A 94 -9.12 8.61 3.47
C MET A 94 -8.54 9.33 4.70
N ALA A 95 -7.66 8.67 5.45
CA ALA A 95 -7.01 9.23 6.63
C ALA A 95 -5.87 10.22 6.30
N TYR A 96 -5.40 10.22 5.06
CA TYR A 96 -4.32 11.12 4.59
C TYR A 96 -4.84 12.37 3.87
N CYS A 97 -6.16 12.52 3.75
CA CYS A 97 -6.77 13.74 3.24
C CYS A 97 -6.63 14.89 4.24
N ALA A 98 -6.66 16.12 3.75
CA ALA A 98 -6.79 17.29 4.62
C ALA A 98 -8.13 17.23 5.40
N PRO A 99 -8.21 17.82 6.60
CA PRO A 99 -9.43 17.79 7.39
C PRO A 99 -10.67 18.25 6.58
N GLY A 100 -11.72 17.45 6.59
CA GLY A 100 -12.98 17.73 5.87
C GLY A 100 -12.98 17.43 4.37
N THR A 101 -11.85 17.06 3.76
CA THR A 101 -11.76 16.83 2.30
C THR A 101 -11.80 15.36 1.89
N SER A 102 -11.95 14.44 2.85
CA SER A 102 -11.97 12.99 2.58
C SER A 102 -13.16 12.63 1.70
N SER A 103 -12.92 12.29 0.43
CA SER A 103 -13.92 11.86 -0.54
C SER A 103 -13.29 10.94 -1.59
N TYR A 104 -14.13 10.26 -2.38
CA TYR A 104 -13.69 9.49 -3.53
C TYR A 104 -12.89 10.35 -4.52
N GLU A 105 -13.39 11.52 -4.85
CA GLU A 105 -12.77 12.45 -5.82
C GLU A 105 -11.36 12.87 -5.36
N THR A 106 -11.20 13.10 -4.05
CA THR A 106 -9.89 13.49 -3.48
C THR A 106 -8.86 12.39 -3.59
N ILE A 107 -9.25 11.13 -3.37
CA ILE A 107 -8.30 10.01 -3.38
C ILE A 107 -8.16 9.36 -4.77
N LYS A 108 -9.11 9.60 -5.66
CA LYS A 108 -9.19 8.96 -6.99
C LYS A 108 -7.87 9.02 -7.78
N PRO A 109 -7.17 10.15 -7.92
CA PRO A 109 -5.92 10.21 -8.69
C PRO A 109 -4.84 9.25 -8.16
N TYR A 110 -4.79 9.04 -6.85
CA TYR A 110 -3.83 8.13 -6.20
C TYR A 110 -4.23 6.67 -6.34
N VAL A 111 -5.53 6.38 -6.32
CA VAL A 111 -6.08 5.03 -6.57
C VAL A 111 -5.82 4.64 -8.02
N ASP A 112 -6.19 5.50 -8.97
CA ASP A 112 -6.04 5.25 -10.40
C ASP A 112 -4.57 4.97 -10.76
N HIS A 113 -3.66 5.81 -10.28
CA HIS A 113 -2.23 5.61 -10.51
C HIS A 113 -1.70 4.30 -9.89
N SER A 114 -2.16 3.95 -8.68
CA SER A 114 -1.77 2.68 -8.06
C SER A 114 -2.30 1.48 -8.84
N LEU A 115 -3.55 1.54 -9.33
CA LEU A 115 -4.15 0.53 -10.19
C LEU A 115 -3.41 0.40 -11.54
N GLU A 116 -3.06 1.52 -12.17
CA GLU A 116 -2.26 1.52 -13.41
C GLU A 116 -0.90 0.85 -13.21
N CYS A 117 -0.24 1.11 -12.08
CA CYS A 117 1.10 0.60 -11.80
C CYS A 117 1.13 -0.88 -11.42
N PHE A 118 0.25 -1.30 -10.50
CA PHE A 118 0.27 -2.67 -9.96
C PHE A 118 -0.68 -3.63 -10.66
N GLY A 119 -1.70 -3.10 -11.30
CA GLY A 119 -2.80 -3.90 -11.86
C GLY A 119 -3.64 -4.60 -10.78
N PRO A 120 -4.81 -5.15 -11.16
CA PRO A 120 -5.73 -5.77 -10.21
C PRO A 120 -5.16 -7.04 -9.56
N ASP A 121 -4.20 -7.71 -10.19
CA ASP A 121 -3.59 -8.95 -9.67
C ASP A 121 -2.61 -8.71 -8.51
N ARG A 122 -2.10 -7.49 -8.38
CA ARG A 122 -1.16 -7.13 -7.32
C ARG A 122 -1.66 -5.97 -6.45
N MET A 123 -2.97 -5.91 -6.25
CA MET A 123 -3.58 -5.03 -5.25
C MET A 123 -4.42 -5.83 -4.26
N VAL A 124 -4.40 -5.43 -2.99
CA VAL A 124 -5.24 -6.01 -1.94
C VAL A 124 -5.98 -4.91 -1.19
N TRP A 125 -7.25 -5.12 -0.89
CA TRP A 125 -8.01 -4.19 -0.07
C TRP A 125 -7.69 -4.35 1.41
N GLY A 126 -7.78 -3.25 2.18
CA GLY A 126 -7.68 -3.25 3.64
C GLY A 126 -8.48 -2.12 4.27
N SER A 127 -9.00 -2.36 5.47
CA SER A 127 -9.80 -1.39 6.22
C SER A 127 -8.97 -0.26 6.84
N ASP A 128 -7.72 -0.56 7.19
CA ASP A 128 -6.87 0.31 8.03
C ASP A 128 -7.53 0.71 9.37
N TYR A 129 -8.40 -0.16 9.90
CA TYR A 129 -9.02 0.09 11.21
C TYR A 129 -7.99 -0.02 12.34
N PRO A 130 -7.94 0.90 13.33
CA PRO A 130 -8.88 2.02 13.54
C PRO A 130 -8.45 3.36 12.89
N VAL A 131 -7.33 3.41 12.15
CA VAL A 131 -6.77 4.65 11.57
C VAL A 131 -7.74 5.27 10.55
N VAL A 132 -8.53 4.47 9.87
CA VAL A 132 -9.60 4.91 8.95
C VAL A 132 -10.58 5.91 9.59
N ASN A 133 -10.71 5.91 10.92
CA ASN A 133 -11.55 6.86 11.66
C ASN A 133 -10.99 8.30 11.64
N ALA A 134 -9.70 8.49 11.32
CA ALA A 134 -9.15 9.83 11.10
C ALA A 134 -9.67 10.47 9.79
N GLY A 135 -10.15 9.65 8.84
CA GLY A 135 -10.96 10.09 7.71
C GLY A 135 -12.44 10.17 8.10
N LYS A 136 -13.33 9.57 7.33
CA LYS A 136 -14.79 9.53 7.62
C LYS A 136 -15.25 8.18 8.22
N GLY A 137 -14.32 7.36 8.69
CA GLY A 137 -14.59 6.07 9.30
C GLY A 137 -14.80 4.93 8.30
N ILE A 138 -14.95 3.71 8.85
CA ILE A 138 -15.00 2.48 8.06
C ILE A 138 -16.21 2.41 7.13
N GLN A 139 -17.37 2.91 7.54
CA GLN A 139 -18.58 2.86 6.72
C GLN A 139 -18.43 3.68 5.43
N GLU A 140 -17.84 4.87 5.53
CA GLU A 140 -17.57 5.69 4.36
C GLU A 140 -16.47 5.08 3.48
N TRP A 141 -15.43 4.52 4.08
CA TRP A 141 -14.40 3.80 3.33
C TRP A 141 -14.98 2.62 2.53
N ILE A 142 -15.91 1.86 3.10
CA ILE A 142 -16.60 0.78 2.39
C ILE A 142 -17.39 1.34 1.19
N LYS A 143 -18.15 2.43 1.34
CA LYS A 143 -18.88 3.06 0.22
C LYS A 143 -17.94 3.51 -0.89
N VAL A 144 -16.87 4.19 -0.53
CA VAL A 144 -15.83 4.62 -1.48
C VAL A 144 -15.20 3.42 -2.17
N THR A 145 -14.92 2.34 -1.43
CA THR A 145 -14.42 1.08 -2.00
C THR A 145 -15.38 0.51 -3.03
N HIS A 146 -16.68 0.46 -2.74
CA HIS A 146 -17.68 0.02 -3.72
C HIS A 146 -17.65 0.87 -5.00
N THR A 147 -17.46 2.18 -4.88
CA THR A 147 -17.32 3.06 -6.06
C THR A 147 -16.05 2.73 -6.84
N ILE A 148 -14.91 2.51 -6.16
CA ILE A 148 -13.65 2.15 -6.81
C ILE A 148 -13.80 0.80 -7.56
N LEU A 149 -14.28 -0.22 -6.87
CA LEU A 149 -14.41 -1.57 -7.42
C LEU A 149 -15.49 -1.66 -8.51
N GLY A 150 -16.54 -0.86 -8.41
CA GLY A 150 -17.60 -0.79 -9.42
C GLY A 150 -17.17 -0.22 -10.78
N ASN A 151 -15.98 0.40 -10.86
CA ASN A 151 -15.36 0.84 -12.12
C ASN A 151 -14.49 -0.25 -12.78
N LEU A 152 -14.37 -1.42 -12.17
CA LEU A 152 -13.59 -2.56 -12.64
C LEU A 152 -14.53 -3.68 -13.12
N SER A 153 -13.99 -4.66 -13.81
CA SER A 153 -14.71 -5.91 -14.06
C SER A 153 -14.94 -6.69 -12.75
N ASP A 154 -15.95 -7.54 -12.73
CA ASP A 154 -16.26 -8.38 -11.56
C ASP A 154 -15.08 -9.24 -11.10
N ASP A 155 -14.27 -9.74 -12.04
CA ASP A 155 -13.08 -10.54 -11.72
C ASP A 155 -12.00 -9.68 -11.06
N GLU A 156 -11.70 -8.53 -11.60
CA GLU A 156 -10.73 -7.59 -11.03
C GLU A 156 -11.16 -7.10 -9.64
N ALA A 157 -12.43 -6.77 -9.47
CA ALA A 157 -12.99 -6.36 -8.19
C ALA A 157 -12.84 -7.46 -7.12
N LYS A 158 -13.14 -8.72 -7.44
CA LYS A 158 -12.98 -9.88 -6.55
C LYS A 158 -11.53 -10.13 -6.19
N LYS A 159 -10.60 -9.98 -7.16
CA LYS A 159 -9.16 -10.12 -6.90
C LYS A 159 -8.71 -9.12 -5.83
N ILE A 160 -9.05 -7.85 -5.98
CA ILE A 160 -8.65 -6.79 -5.04
C ILE A 160 -9.35 -6.96 -3.68
N ALA A 161 -10.65 -7.30 -3.69
CA ALA A 161 -11.44 -7.40 -2.47
C ALA A 161 -11.05 -8.57 -1.56
N SER A 162 -10.68 -9.75 -2.14
CA SER A 162 -10.40 -10.96 -1.35
C SER A 162 -9.32 -11.87 -1.94
N PHE A 163 -9.41 -12.30 -3.21
CA PHE A 163 -8.61 -13.41 -3.73
C PHE A 163 -7.09 -13.17 -3.64
N ASN A 164 -6.64 -11.94 -3.87
CA ASN A 164 -5.22 -11.62 -3.72
C ASN A 164 -4.77 -11.70 -2.25
N ALA A 165 -5.63 -11.29 -1.31
CA ALA A 165 -5.32 -11.42 0.11
C ALA A 165 -5.23 -12.89 0.53
N GLU A 166 -6.19 -13.73 0.10
CA GLU A 166 -6.19 -15.17 0.34
C GLU A 166 -4.89 -15.81 -0.17
N ARG A 167 -4.51 -15.49 -1.42
CA ARG A 167 -3.29 -16.00 -2.07
C ARG A 167 -2.02 -15.56 -1.34
N ILE A 168 -1.90 -14.27 -0.99
CA ILE A 168 -0.68 -13.68 -0.42
C ILE A 168 -0.52 -14.08 1.05
N TYR A 169 -1.59 -13.98 1.85
CA TYR A 169 -1.54 -14.29 3.28
C TYR A 169 -1.75 -15.77 3.58
N LYS A 170 -2.13 -16.57 2.58
CA LYS A 170 -2.37 -18.02 2.71
C LYS A 170 -3.41 -18.34 3.78
N ILE A 171 -4.57 -17.70 3.67
CA ILE A 171 -5.73 -17.84 4.55
C ILE A 171 -6.92 -18.46 3.82
#